data_21e111a3b4a6935464bc35ee8ff86be6
#
_entry.id   21e111a3b4a6935464bc35ee8ff86be6
#
_cell.length_a   1.000
_cell.length_b   1.000
_cell.length_c   1.000
_cell.angle_alpha   90.00
_cell.angle_beta   90.00
_cell.angle_gamma   90.00
#
_symmetry.space_group_name_H-M   'P 1'
#
loop_
_entity.id
_entity.type
_entity.pdbx_description
1 polymer ?
#
loop_
_entity_poly.entity_id
_entity_poly.type
_entity_poly.pdbx_seq_one_letter_code
_entity_poly.pdbx_strand_id
1 'polypeptide(L)'
;MLSIARALIQAPRLLMLDEPFEGLAPIIVHTLVEVVGQLAKKGQTILIVEQNLKACLSLAHRVYLLSNGLVVHEGSAQALLHDKDTQRRHLSV
;
A
#
# COMPACT_ATOMS: atom_id res chain seq x y z
N MET A 1 8.46 -2.61 -11.69
CA MET A 1 9.22 -3.86 -11.32
C MET A 1 10.71 -3.60 -11.16
N LEU A 2 11.34 -2.94 -12.13
CA LEU A 2 12.78 -2.69 -12.07
C LEU A 2 13.21 -1.88 -10.85
N SER A 3 12.44 -0.85 -10.47
CA SER A 3 12.77 -0.03 -9.29
C SER A 3 12.70 -0.83 -7.99
N ILE A 4 11.76 -1.75 -7.88
CA ILE A 4 11.65 -2.64 -6.72
C ILE A 4 12.85 -3.58 -6.67
N ALA A 5 13.23 -4.15 -7.80
CA ALA A 5 14.38 -5.04 -7.88
C ALA A 5 15.68 -4.31 -7.48
N ARG A 6 15.86 -3.07 -7.95
CA ARG A 6 17.02 -2.27 -7.58
C ARG A 6 17.09 -1.99 -6.09
N ALA A 7 15.95 -1.65 -5.48
CA ALA A 7 15.88 -1.42 -4.05
C ALA A 7 16.23 -2.69 -3.26
N LEU A 8 15.78 -3.85 -3.71
CA LEU A 8 16.03 -5.12 -3.04
C LEU A 8 17.49 -5.56 -3.11
N ILE A 9 18.22 -5.20 -4.17
CA ILE A 9 19.64 -5.48 -4.28
C ILE A 9 20.42 -4.86 -3.12
N GLN A 10 19.95 -3.72 -2.61
CA GLN A 10 20.58 -3.04 -1.49
C GLN A 10 20.22 -3.64 -0.12
N ALA A 11 19.36 -4.66 -0.09
CA ALA A 11 18.89 -5.34 1.12
C ALA A 11 18.43 -4.36 2.22
N PRO A 12 17.46 -3.48 1.94
CA PRO A 12 17.05 -2.44 2.88
C PRO A 12 16.31 -3.03 4.07
N ARG A 13 16.42 -2.35 5.23
CA ARG A 13 15.59 -2.68 6.39
C ARG A 13 14.14 -2.22 6.18
N LEU A 14 13.96 -1.11 5.47
CA LEU A 14 12.66 -0.56 5.13
C LEU A 14 12.62 -0.31 3.62
N LEU A 15 11.66 -0.90 2.96
CA LEU A 15 11.41 -0.66 1.54
C LEU A 15 10.27 0.36 1.43
N MET A 16 10.54 1.49 0.79
CA MET A 16 9.53 2.54 0.56
C MET A 16 9.10 2.52 -0.88
N LEU A 17 7.78 2.42 -1.10
CA LEU A 17 7.19 2.41 -2.44
C LEU A 17 6.20 3.58 -2.54
N ASP A 18 6.47 4.50 -3.44
CA ASP A 18 5.65 5.69 -3.65
C ASP A 18 4.81 5.50 -4.92
N GLU A 19 3.52 5.35 -4.73
CA GLU A 19 2.53 5.13 -5.79
C GLU A 19 2.95 4.03 -6.79
N PRO A 20 3.31 2.83 -6.29
CA PRO A 20 3.89 1.80 -7.15
C PRO A 20 2.91 1.25 -8.19
N PHE A 21 1.61 1.45 -8.00
CA PHE A 21 0.57 0.90 -8.89
C PHE A 21 0.01 1.94 -9.85
N GLU A 22 0.44 3.21 -9.74
CA GLU A 22 -0.09 4.27 -10.57
C GLU A 22 0.23 4.06 -12.05
N GLY A 23 -0.78 4.25 -12.89
CA GLY A 23 -0.61 4.18 -14.34
C GLY A 23 -0.44 2.77 -14.89
N LEU A 24 -0.55 1.74 -14.07
CA LEU A 24 -0.37 0.36 -14.51
C LEU A 24 -1.70 -0.30 -14.85
N ALA A 25 -1.68 -1.22 -15.82
CA ALA A 25 -2.83 -2.03 -16.15
C ALA A 25 -3.24 -2.92 -14.95
N PRO A 26 -4.54 -3.22 -14.78
CA PRO A 26 -4.99 -4.02 -13.64
C PRO A 26 -4.29 -5.36 -13.47
N ILE A 27 -3.96 -6.04 -14.54
CA ILE A 27 -3.26 -7.32 -14.46
C ILE A 27 -1.85 -7.15 -13.92
N ILE A 28 -1.17 -6.05 -14.26
CA ILE A 28 0.16 -5.74 -13.76
C ILE A 28 0.08 -5.37 -12.28
N VAL A 29 -0.93 -4.61 -11.88
CA VAL A 29 -1.16 -4.29 -10.46
C VAL A 29 -1.34 -5.57 -9.66
N HIS A 30 -2.14 -6.51 -10.16
CA HIS A 30 -2.35 -7.79 -9.48
C HIS A 30 -1.03 -8.55 -9.27
N THR A 31 -0.19 -8.61 -10.29
CA THR A 31 1.12 -9.26 -10.20
C THR A 31 2.01 -8.57 -9.17
N LEU A 32 2.05 -7.24 -9.16
CA LEU A 32 2.85 -6.49 -8.19
C LEU A 32 2.36 -6.68 -6.77
N VAL A 33 1.03 -6.71 -6.56
CA VAL A 33 0.46 -6.98 -5.24
C VAL A 33 0.94 -8.34 -4.71
N GLU A 34 0.97 -9.35 -5.56
CA GLU A 34 1.47 -10.67 -5.17
C GLU A 34 2.95 -10.63 -4.80
N VAL A 35 3.77 -9.97 -5.61
CA VAL A 35 5.21 -9.84 -5.35
C VAL A 35 5.47 -9.13 -4.03
N VAL A 36 4.82 -7.98 -3.81
CA VAL A 36 4.98 -7.20 -2.57
C VAL A 36 4.49 -8.00 -1.37
N GLY A 37 3.36 -8.70 -1.51
CA GLY A 37 2.83 -9.56 -0.46
C GLY A 37 3.80 -10.66 -0.05
N GLN A 38 4.48 -11.27 -1.01
CA GLN A 38 5.49 -12.30 -0.73
C GLN A 38 6.70 -11.73 0.01
N LEU A 39 7.13 -10.53 -0.36
CA LEU A 39 8.23 -9.85 0.32
C LEU A 39 7.88 -9.57 1.78
N ALA A 40 6.67 -9.10 2.03
CA ALA A 40 6.20 -8.84 3.39
C ALA A 40 6.16 -10.12 4.22
N LYS A 41 5.73 -11.23 3.64
CA LYS A 41 5.70 -12.53 4.33
C LYS A 41 7.09 -13.05 4.69
N LYS A 42 8.10 -12.64 3.93
CA LYS A 42 9.50 -12.99 4.20
C LYS A 42 10.14 -12.08 5.26
N GLY A 43 9.37 -11.17 5.84
CA GLY A 43 9.84 -10.30 6.91
C GLY A 43 10.30 -8.92 6.47
N GLN A 44 10.13 -8.57 5.19
CA GLN A 44 10.49 -7.24 4.70
C GLN A 44 9.49 -6.21 5.23
N THR A 45 9.98 -5.17 5.90
CA THR A 45 9.16 -4.03 6.29
C THR A 45 8.96 -3.12 5.08
N ILE A 46 7.70 -2.81 4.78
CA ILE A 46 7.34 -2.06 3.58
C ILE A 46 6.41 -0.92 3.94
N LEU A 47 6.75 0.28 3.47
CA LEU A 47 5.86 1.45 3.54
C LEU A 47 5.39 1.76 2.12
N ILE A 48 4.09 1.75 1.92
CA ILE A 48 3.48 2.06 0.62
C ILE A 48 2.67 3.35 0.74
N VAL A 49 2.96 4.31 -0.14
CA VAL A 49 2.15 5.51 -0.31
C VAL A 49 1.32 5.31 -1.58
N GLU A 50 0.00 5.25 -1.46
CA GLU A 50 -0.84 4.88 -2.59
C GLU A 50 -2.25 5.46 -2.46
N GLN A 51 -2.86 5.81 -3.58
CA GLN A 51 -4.25 6.23 -3.66
C GLN A 51 -5.19 5.07 -4.01
N ASN A 52 -4.65 3.97 -4.52
CA ASN A 52 -5.42 2.77 -4.83
C ASN A 52 -5.76 2.03 -3.54
N LEU A 53 -6.94 2.32 -3.00
CA LEU A 53 -7.40 1.77 -1.73
C LEU A 53 -7.43 0.24 -1.74
N LYS A 54 -7.96 -0.35 -2.79
CA LYS A 54 -8.09 -1.80 -2.90
C LYS A 54 -6.74 -2.51 -2.79
N ALA A 55 -5.74 -2.02 -3.54
CA ALA A 55 -4.41 -2.61 -3.52
C ALA A 55 -3.76 -2.44 -2.15
N CYS A 56 -3.88 -1.26 -1.55
CA CYS A 56 -3.33 -1.01 -0.21
C CYS A 56 -3.94 -1.92 0.83
N LEU A 57 -5.26 -2.02 0.87
CA LEU A 57 -5.95 -2.83 1.90
C LEU A 57 -5.69 -4.32 1.75
N SER A 58 -5.39 -4.79 0.54
CA SER A 58 -5.04 -6.20 0.33
C SER A 58 -3.65 -6.54 0.84
N LEU A 59 -2.77 -5.55 0.99
CA LEU A 59 -1.38 -5.74 1.39
C LEU A 59 -1.11 -5.31 2.82
N ALA A 60 -1.73 -4.22 3.26
CA ALA A 60 -1.37 -3.54 4.49
C ALA A 60 -1.87 -4.27 5.73
N HIS A 61 -1.10 -4.20 6.80
CA HIS A 61 -1.53 -4.58 8.15
C HIS A 61 -2.08 -3.36 8.87
N ARG A 62 -1.43 -2.22 8.68
CA ARG A 62 -1.81 -0.97 9.33
C ARG A 62 -1.84 0.15 8.29
N VAL A 63 -2.79 1.06 8.44
CA VAL A 63 -2.98 2.16 7.49
C VAL A 63 -3.08 3.50 8.21
N TYR A 64 -2.63 4.53 7.51
CA TYR A 64 -2.78 5.93 7.90
C TYR A 64 -3.40 6.65 6.72
N LEU A 65 -4.52 7.33 6.96
CA LEU A 65 -5.16 8.17 5.94
C LEU A 65 -4.70 9.61 6.13
N LEU A 66 -4.20 10.21 5.06
CA LEU A 66 -3.73 11.59 5.05
C LEU A 66 -4.67 12.44 4.23
N SER A 67 -5.02 13.62 4.75
CA SER A 67 -5.79 14.63 4.05
C SER A 67 -5.26 15.99 4.41
N ASN A 68 -4.88 16.79 3.40
CA ASN A 68 -4.34 18.14 3.59
C ASN A 68 -3.14 18.18 4.55
N GLY A 69 -2.27 17.17 4.46
CA GLY A 69 -1.07 17.09 5.28
C GLY A 69 -1.29 16.61 6.71
N LEU A 70 -2.51 16.19 7.04
CA LEU A 70 -2.84 15.71 8.40
C LEU A 70 -3.27 14.24 8.35
N VAL A 71 -2.92 13.50 9.39
CA VAL A 71 -3.43 12.14 9.59
C VAL A 71 -4.87 12.25 10.10
N VAL A 72 -5.83 11.80 9.29
CA VAL A 72 -7.25 11.88 9.62
C VAL A 72 -7.82 10.55 10.09
N HIS A 73 -7.10 9.46 9.90
CA HIS A 73 -7.47 8.14 10.38
C HIS A 73 -6.23 7.27 10.52
N GLU A 74 -6.24 6.42 11.54
CA GLU A 74 -5.16 5.45 11.79
C GLU A 74 -5.78 4.18 12.33
N GLY A 75 -5.32 3.03 11.88
CA GLY A 75 -5.82 1.77 12.37
C GLY A 75 -5.41 0.58 11.51
N SER A 76 -6.01 -0.58 11.81
CA SER A 76 -5.76 -1.77 11.01
C SER A 76 -6.42 -1.66 9.63
N ALA A 77 -5.82 -2.33 8.64
CA ALA A 77 -6.40 -2.38 7.30
C ALA A 77 -7.78 -3.05 7.31
N GLN A 78 -7.96 -4.07 8.14
CA GLN A 78 -9.26 -4.74 8.26
C GLN A 78 -10.35 -3.82 8.81
N ALA A 79 -10.01 -3.01 9.82
CA ALA A 79 -10.97 -2.06 10.37
C ALA A 79 -11.41 -1.04 9.31
N LEU A 80 -10.47 -0.52 8.52
CA LEU A 80 -10.80 0.41 7.46
C LEU A 80 -11.61 -0.25 6.34
N LEU A 81 -11.31 -1.51 6.02
CA LEU A 81 -12.03 -2.26 5.00
C LEU A 81 -13.53 -2.35 5.32
N HIS A 82 -13.87 -2.44 6.59
CA HIS A 82 -15.27 -2.52 7.05
C HIS A 82 -15.86 -1.16 7.42
N ASP A 83 -15.08 -0.09 7.40
CA ASP A 83 -15.53 1.27 7.76
C ASP A 83 -15.86 2.07 6.49
N LYS A 84 -17.05 1.85 5.97
CA LYS A 84 -17.52 2.53 4.75
C LYS A 84 -17.67 4.03 4.93
N ASP A 85 -18.00 4.49 6.13
CA ASP A 85 -18.16 5.91 6.41
C ASP A 85 -16.82 6.64 6.30
N THR A 86 -15.76 6.10 6.90
CA THR A 86 -14.43 6.68 6.80
C THR A 86 -13.94 6.68 5.35
N GLN A 87 -14.19 5.60 4.61
CA GLN A 87 -13.83 5.52 3.20
C GLN A 87 -14.53 6.61 2.38
N ARG A 88 -15.83 6.81 2.58
CA ARG A 88 -16.59 7.84 1.88
C ARG A 88 -16.17 9.24 2.27
N ARG A 89 -15.83 9.46 3.54
CA ARG A 89 -15.47 10.78 4.05
C ARG A 89 -14.11 11.26 3.56
N HIS A 90 -13.13 10.38 3.49
CA HIS A 90 -11.73 10.74 3.23
C HIS A 90 -11.18 10.21 1.92
N LEU A 91 -11.83 9.22 1.33
CA LEU A 91 -11.42 8.57 0.10
C LEU A 91 -12.57 8.65 -0.91
N SER A 92 -12.25 8.95 -2.15
CA SER A 92 -13.26 9.08 -3.22
C SER A 92 -13.65 7.68 -3.75
N VAL A 93 -14.30 6.89 -2.91
CA VAL A 93 -14.70 5.52 -3.26
C VAL A 93 -16.20 5.33 -3.22
#